data_e733363346fbd15e595044d5e1300a14
#
_entry.id   e733363346fbd15e595044d5e1300a14
#
_cell.length_a   1.000
_cell.length_b   1.000
_cell.length_c   1.000
_cell.angle_alpha   90.00
_cell.angle_beta   90.00
_cell.angle_gamma   90.00
#
_symmetry.space_group_name_H-M   'P 1'
#
loop_
_entity.id
_entity.type
_entity.pdbx_description
1 polymer ?
#
loop_
_entity_poly.entity_id
_entity_poly.type
_entity_poly.pdbx_seq_one_letter_code
_entity_poly.pdbx_strand_id
1 'polypeptide(L)'
;MRVSYGSLVALGLILAASSAQALESKSSKTSTQSVDAVWTKVGDFCGISQWHPALAKCELSADKKGRTLTLKGGGTIVEHLVRWSDKMHSYTYKIVSSPLPVEKYESTLHVGKSGAGSKITWSGHYSAKAPASDADAKKAIDGVYESGVAALAGG
;
A
#
# COMPACT_ATOMS: atom_id res chain seq x y z
N MET A 1 -48.14 -20.65 53.71
CA MET A 1 -46.91 -21.00 53.04
C MET A 1 -46.87 -20.30 51.69
N ARG A 2 -46.11 -19.24 51.58
CA ARG A 2 -45.92 -18.53 50.29
C ARG A 2 -44.45 -18.74 49.83
N VAL A 3 -44.27 -19.40 48.71
CA VAL A 3 -42.99 -19.66 48.12
C VAL A 3 -42.73 -18.53 47.08
N SER A 4 -41.73 -17.67 47.37
CA SER A 4 -41.26 -16.63 46.43
C SER A 4 -40.25 -17.24 45.47
N TYR A 5 -40.58 -17.24 44.19
CA TYR A 5 -39.63 -17.56 43.12
C TYR A 5 -38.84 -16.30 42.76
N GLY A 6 -37.56 -16.30 43.09
CA GLY A 6 -36.61 -15.26 42.64
C GLY A 6 -36.21 -15.50 41.20
N SER A 7 -36.50 -14.55 40.30
CA SER A 7 -36.06 -14.57 38.94
C SER A 7 -34.58 -14.16 38.85
N LEU A 8 -33.72 -15.09 38.44
CA LEU A 8 -32.33 -14.83 38.08
C LEU A 8 -32.32 -14.25 36.65
N VAL A 9 -32.03 -12.95 36.53
CA VAL A 9 -31.76 -12.31 35.26
C VAL A 9 -30.28 -12.56 34.93
N ALA A 10 -30.01 -13.45 33.98
CA ALA A 10 -28.70 -13.65 33.44
C ALA A 10 -28.38 -12.50 32.46
N LEU A 11 -27.49 -11.59 32.86
CA LEU A 11 -26.99 -10.53 32.02
C LEU A 11 -25.93 -11.12 31.04
N GLY A 12 -26.35 -11.42 29.80
CA GLY A 12 -25.47 -11.90 28.75
C GLY A 12 -24.56 -10.77 28.27
N LEU A 13 -23.25 -10.92 28.51
CA LEU A 13 -22.20 -10.03 27.96
C LEU A 13 -22.03 -10.35 26.49
N ILE A 14 -22.57 -9.50 25.61
CA ILE A 14 -22.33 -9.60 24.17
C ILE A 14 -20.94 -8.99 23.91
N LEU A 15 -19.92 -9.83 23.75
CA LEU A 15 -18.63 -9.40 23.20
C LEU A 15 -18.85 -9.07 21.71
N ALA A 16 -18.94 -7.79 21.39
CA ALA A 16 -18.85 -7.32 20.02
C ALA A 16 -17.40 -7.55 19.54
N ALA A 17 -17.18 -8.61 18.77
CA ALA A 17 -15.94 -8.78 18.03
C ALA A 17 -15.90 -7.70 16.95
N SER A 18 -15.13 -6.63 17.16
CA SER A 18 -14.80 -5.66 16.13
C SER A 18 -13.95 -6.37 15.08
N SER A 19 -14.55 -6.72 13.95
CA SER A 19 -13.79 -7.15 12.77
C SER A 19 -13.00 -5.95 12.30
N ALA A 20 -11.66 -6.02 12.42
CA ALA A 20 -10.77 -5.03 11.84
C ALA A 20 -11.01 -5.01 10.32
N GLN A 21 -11.65 -3.95 9.84
CA GLN A 21 -11.93 -3.77 8.42
C GLN A 21 -10.62 -3.40 7.71
N ALA A 22 -10.33 -4.05 6.59
CA ALA A 22 -9.16 -3.69 5.81
C ALA A 22 -9.31 -2.25 5.29
N LEU A 23 -8.28 -1.45 5.48
CA LEU A 23 -8.18 -0.11 4.93
C LEU A 23 -7.79 -0.20 3.45
N GLU A 24 -8.25 0.75 2.68
CA GLU A 24 -7.87 0.91 1.28
C GLU A 24 -7.32 2.31 1.02
N SER A 25 -6.24 2.38 0.24
CA SER A 25 -5.71 3.61 -0.35
C SER A 25 -5.63 3.44 -1.86
N LYS A 26 -5.93 4.53 -2.56
CA LYS A 26 -5.82 4.58 -4.01
C LYS A 26 -5.52 6.01 -4.44
N SER A 27 -4.47 6.17 -5.24
CA SER A 27 -4.16 7.42 -5.93
C SER A 27 -3.99 7.17 -7.41
N SER A 28 -4.37 8.15 -8.24
CA SER A 28 -4.14 8.06 -9.68
C SER A 28 -3.90 9.43 -10.29
N LYS A 29 -3.07 9.45 -11.35
CA LYS A 29 -2.78 10.66 -12.11
C LYS A 29 -2.65 10.34 -13.60
N THR A 30 -3.14 11.22 -14.45
CA THR A 30 -2.95 11.13 -15.91
C THR A 30 -1.63 11.77 -16.30
N SER A 31 -1.03 11.24 -17.38
CA SER A 31 0.16 11.77 -18.03
C SER A 31 -0.09 11.91 -19.53
N THR A 32 0.53 12.87 -20.17
CA THR A 32 0.54 12.99 -21.63
C THR A 32 1.47 11.97 -22.30
N GLN A 33 2.35 11.32 -21.53
CA GLN A 33 3.23 10.27 -22.01
C GLN A 33 2.46 8.97 -22.31
N SER A 34 2.95 8.20 -23.28
CA SER A 34 2.39 6.87 -23.57
C SER A 34 2.54 5.90 -22.39
N VAL A 35 1.76 4.83 -22.40
CA VAL A 35 1.86 3.75 -21.38
C VAL A 35 3.29 3.19 -21.33
N ASP A 36 3.87 2.90 -22.50
CA ASP A 36 5.21 2.30 -22.58
C ASP A 36 6.29 3.27 -22.06
N ALA A 37 6.16 4.57 -22.34
CA ALA A 37 7.11 5.56 -21.85
C ALA A 37 7.07 5.66 -20.30
N VAL A 38 5.89 5.69 -19.71
CA VAL A 38 5.73 5.69 -18.25
C VAL A 38 6.21 4.35 -17.66
N TRP A 39 5.90 3.21 -18.30
CA TRP A 39 6.35 1.91 -17.83
C TRP A 39 7.88 1.76 -17.88
N THR A 40 8.51 2.30 -18.92
CA THR A 40 9.97 2.40 -18.99
C THR A 40 10.54 3.21 -17.81
N LYS A 41 9.88 4.30 -17.41
CA LYS A 41 10.27 5.10 -16.25
C LYS A 41 10.05 4.35 -14.92
N VAL A 42 9.02 3.50 -14.82
CA VAL A 42 8.84 2.60 -13.66
C VAL A 42 10.07 1.73 -13.47
N GLY A 43 10.66 1.24 -14.57
CA GLY A 43 11.88 0.43 -14.58
C GLY A 43 11.63 -1.00 -14.10
N ASP A 44 12.60 -1.57 -13.40
CA ASP A 44 12.47 -2.84 -12.69
C ASP A 44 11.89 -2.65 -11.27
N PHE A 45 11.89 -3.70 -10.47
CA PHE A 45 11.35 -3.63 -9.09
C PHE A 45 12.12 -2.66 -8.18
N CYS A 46 13.37 -2.33 -8.50
CA CYS A 46 14.16 -1.29 -7.81
C CYS A 46 14.13 0.08 -8.51
N GLY A 47 13.54 0.21 -9.69
CA GLY A 47 13.38 1.47 -10.40
C GLY A 47 12.69 2.56 -9.60
N ILE A 48 11.88 2.18 -8.62
CA ILE A 48 11.17 3.10 -7.71
C ILE A 48 12.10 4.12 -7.04
N SER A 49 13.35 3.78 -6.76
CA SER A 49 14.32 4.72 -6.15
C SER A 49 14.75 5.84 -7.09
N GLN A 50 14.49 5.72 -8.39
CA GLN A 50 14.83 6.73 -9.38
C GLN A 50 13.74 7.80 -9.52
N TRP A 51 12.51 7.49 -9.16
CA TRP A 51 11.39 8.39 -9.38
C TRP A 51 10.59 8.73 -8.11
N HIS A 52 10.57 7.89 -7.09
CA HIS A 52 9.81 8.18 -5.88
C HIS A 52 10.57 9.17 -4.97
N PRO A 53 10.00 10.35 -4.65
CA PRO A 53 10.73 11.43 -3.99
C PRO A 53 11.19 11.11 -2.56
N ALA A 54 10.52 10.20 -1.86
CA ALA A 54 10.86 9.82 -0.48
C ALA A 54 12.02 8.83 -0.38
N LEU A 55 12.49 8.24 -1.50
CA LEU A 55 13.48 7.18 -1.50
C LEU A 55 14.88 7.71 -1.83
N ALA A 56 15.87 7.22 -1.08
CA ALA A 56 17.28 7.50 -1.29
C ALA A 56 17.97 6.36 -2.07
N LYS A 57 17.57 5.10 -1.83
CA LYS A 57 18.24 3.91 -2.38
C LYS A 57 17.26 2.74 -2.46
N CYS A 58 17.53 1.82 -3.40
CA CYS A 58 16.92 0.50 -3.44
C CYS A 58 17.97 -0.57 -3.70
N GLU A 59 17.85 -1.72 -3.04
CA GLU A 59 18.70 -2.90 -3.21
C GLU A 59 17.82 -4.13 -3.42
N LEU A 60 18.04 -4.85 -4.53
CA LEU A 60 17.35 -6.12 -4.80
C LEU A 60 18.00 -7.27 -4.03
N SER A 61 17.16 -8.23 -3.60
CA SER A 61 17.65 -9.54 -3.16
C SER A 61 18.27 -10.33 -4.32
N ALA A 62 19.04 -11.38 -4.01
CA ALA A 62 19.71 -12.20 -5.02
C ALA A 62 18.74 -12.84 -6.02
N ASP A 63 17.53 -13.23 -5.58
CA ASP A 63 16.47 -13.80 -6.41
C ASP A 63 15.61 -12.73 -7.14
N LYS A 64 15.91 -11.44 -6.93
CA LYS A 64 15.19 -10.27 -7.46
C LYS A 64 13.71 -10.18 -7.06
N LYS A 65 13.26 -11.01 -6.10
CA LYS A 65 11.88 -10.98 -5.60
C LYS A 65 11.72 -10.14 -4.35
N GLY A 66 12.79 -9.82 -3.65
CA GLY A 66 12.82 -8.89 -2.53
C GLY A 66 13.49 -7.58 -2.92
N ARG A 67 13.08 -6.49 -2.28
CA ARG A 67 13.82 -5.22 -2.31
C ARG A 67 13.88 -4.60 -0.92
N THR A 68 14.98 -3.90 -0.65
CA THR A 68 15.14 -3.04 0.53
C THR A 68 15.23 -1.61 0.06
N LEU A 69 14.28 -0.80 0.50
CA LEU A 69 14.20 0.63 0.22
C LEU A 69 14.78 1.42 1.40
N THR A 70 15.65 2.38 1.13
CA THR A 70 16.15 3.33 2.13
C THR A 70 15.39 4.65 1.98
N LEU A 71 14.77 5.10 3.06
CA LEU A 71 14.03 6.36 3.09
C LEU A 71 14.98 7.55 3.30
N LYS A 72 14.75 8.68 2.62
CA LYS A 72 15.50 9.93 2.83
C LYS A 72 15.34 10.47 4.26
N GLY A 73 14.17 10.24 4.87
CA GLY A 73 13.89 10.61 6.26
C GLY A 73 14.43 9.64 7.32
N GLY A 74 15.15 8.59 6.88
CA GLY A 74 15.66 7.53 7.74
C GLY A 74 14.75 6.32 7.82
N GLY A 75 15.35 5.17 8.10
CA GLY A 75 14.66 3.88 8.14
C GLY A 75 14.65 3.15 6.78
N THR A 76 14.23 1.89 6.84
CA THR A 76 14.17 1.01 5.68
C THR A 76 12.81 0.32 5.57
N ILE A 77 12.40 0.03 4.34
CA ILE A 77 11.22 -0.79 4.03
C ILE A 77 11.72 -2.02 3.28
N VAL A 78 11.34 -3.20 3.75
CA VAL A 78 11.59 -4.46 3.06
C VAL A 78 10.30 -4.93 2.42
N GLU A 79 10.36 -5.22 1.12
CA GLU A 79 9.20 -5.61 0.33
C GLU A 79 9.47 -6.89 -0.46
N HIS A 80 8.39 -7.60 -0.78
CA HIS A 80 8.43 -8.82 -1.59
C HIS A 80 7.50 -8.69 -2.79
N LEU A 81 8.04 -8.97 -3.98
CA LEU A 81 7.30 -8.97 -5.23
C LEU A 81 6.36 -10.18 -5.30
N VAL A 82 5.07 -9.92 -5.45
CA VAL A 82 4.04 -10.97 -5.61
C VAL A 82 3.85 -11.31 -7.08
N ARG A 83 3.78 -10.29 -7.93
CA ARG A 83 3.57 -10.45 -9.37
C ARG A 83 4.16 -9.27 -10.15
N TRP A 84 4.72 -9.56 -11.32
CA TRP A 84 5.14 -8.58 -12.32
C TRP A 84 4.57 -8.95 -13.68
N SER A 85 4.09 -7.97 -14.43
CA SER A 85 3.54 -8.17 -15.76
C SER A 85 3.84 -6.97 -16.67
N ASP A 86 4.80 -7.14 -17.57
CA ASP A 86 5.09 -6.12 -18.59
C ASP A 86 3.92 -5.97 -19.56
N LYS A 87 3.24 -7.08 -19.90
CA LYS A 87 2.05 -7.06 -20.76
C LYS A 87 0.92 -6.20 -20.19
N MET A 88 0.74 -6.23 -18.87
CA MET A 88 -0.31 -5.47 -18.18
C MET A 88 0.21 -4.16 -17.60
N HIS A 89 1.50 -3.86 -17.75
CA HIS A 89 2.18 -2.70 -17.15
C HIS A 89 1.81 -2.54 -15.66
N SER A 90 1.99 -3.62 -14.91
CA SER A 90 1.61 -3.65 -13.48
C SER A 90 2.51 -4.56 -12.67
N TYR A 91 2.69 -4.22 -11.39
CA TYR A 91 3.27 -5.13 -10.42
C TYR A 91 2.56 -5.03 -9.07
N THR A 92 2.52 -6.16 -8.36
CA THR A 92 1.93 -6.31 -7.03
C THR A 92 3.00 -6.75 -6.05
N TYR A 93 3.02 -6.17 -4.87
CA TYR A 93 4.02 -6.44 -3.83
C TYR A 93 3.44 -6.34 -2.44
N LYS A 94 4.15 -6.90 -1.46
CA LYS A 94 3.82 -6.86 -0.03
C LYS A 94 4.93 -6.19 0.76
N ILE A 95 4.58 -5.49 1.83
CA ILE A 95 5.53 -5.08 2.86
C ILE A 95 5.81 -6.27 3.78
N VAL A 96 7.09 -6.57 3.97
CA VAL A 96 7.60 -7.56 4.94
C VAL A 96 7.94 -6.87 6.26
N SER A 97 8.58 -5.69 6.18
CA SER A 97 9.00 -4.90 7.32
C SER A 97 9.07 -3.43 6.95
N SER A 98 8.58 -2.55 7.80
CA SER A 98 8.65 -1.09 7.56
C SER A 98 8.43 -0.30 8.84
N PRO A 99 8.87 0.99 8.88
CA PRO A 99 8.48 1.94 9.92
C PRO A 99 7.09 2.54 9.69
N LEU A 100 6.43 2.26 8.56
CA LEU A 100 5.09 2.74 8.28
C LEU A 100 4.07 2.15 9.25
N PRO A 101 3.01 2.89 9.62
CA PRO A 101 2.03 2.46 10.59
C PRO A 101 1.00 1.46 10.03
N VAL A 102 1.48 0.47 9.26
CA VAL A 102 0.64 -0.51 8.56
C VAL A 102 1.14 -1.94 8.74
N GLU A 103 0.22 -2.88 8.65
CA GLU A 103 0.48 -4.32 8.58
C GLU A 103 -0.45 -4.98 7.55
N LYS A 104 -0.16 -6.24 7.17
CA LYS A 104 -0.93 -6.99 6.15
C LYS A 104 -1.08 -6.24 4.82
N TYR A 105 -0.05 -5.48 4.48
CA TYR A 105 -0.05 -4.60 3.32
C TYR A 105 0.22 -5.35 2.02
N GLU A 106 -0.65 -5.15 1.04
CA GLU A 106 -0.44 -5.54 -0.35
C GLU A 106 -0.90 -4.42 -1.26
N SER A 107 -0.11 -4.12 -2.29
CA SER A 107 -0.35 -3.00 -3.19
C SER A 107 0.00 -3.32 -4.64
N THR A 108 -0.67 -2.65 -5.55
CA THR A 108 -0.45 -2.75 -7.00
C THR A 108 -0.23 -1.38 -7.62
N LEU A 109 0.85 -1.24 -8.38
CA LEU A 109 1.06 -0.15 -9.32
C LEU A 109 0.65 -0.61 -10.72
N HIS A 110 -0.12 0.20 -11.42
CA HIS A 110 -0.59 -0.07 -12.79
C HIS A 110 -0.52 1.19 -13.64
N VAL A 111 -0.08 1.01 -14.88
CA VAL A 111 -0.06 2.06 -15.91
C VAL A 111 -0.97 1.63 -17.05
N GLY A 112 -2.09 2.32 -17.22
CA GLY A 112 -3.08 2.03 -18.25
C GLY A 112 -3.25 3.16 -19.25
N LYS A 113 -3.89 2.89 -20.38
CA LYS A 113 -4.20 3.91 -21.40
C LYS A 113 -5.27 4.89 -20.89
N SER A 114 -5.09 6.16 -21.21
CA SER A 114 -6.06 7.24 -20.91
C SER A 114 -6.02 8.30 -22.01
N GLY A 115 -7.03 8.32 -22.87
CA GLY A 115 -7.04 9.18 -24.05
C GLY A 115 -5.82 8.94 -24.94
N ALA A 116 -5.10 9.99 -25.29
CA ALA A 116 -3.85 9.93 -26.06
C ALA A 116 -2.61 9.59 -25.20
N GLY A 117 -2.73 9.65 -23.87
CA GLY A 117 -1.66 9.39 -22.92
C GLY A 117 -1.91 8.17 -22.05
N SER A 118 -1.50 8.25 -20.79
CA SER A 118 -1.63 7.19 -19.80
C SER A 118 -2.27 7.65 -18.50
N LYS A 119 -2.67 6.70 -17.67
CA LYS A 119 -3.10 6.89 -16.30
C LYS A 119 -2.32 5.93 -15.40
N ILE A 120 -1.62 6.51 -14.45
CA ILE A 120 -0.93 5.77 -13.40
C ILE A 120 -1.91 5.60 -12.24
N THR A 121 -2.04 4.39 -11.72
CA THR A 121 -2.86 4.07 -10.55
C THR A 121 -2.04 3.27 -9.56
N TRP A 122 -2.01 3.72 -8.33
CA TRP A 122 -1.41 2.99 -7.21
C TRP A 122 -2.48 2.73 -6.18
N SER A 123 -2.74 1.47 -5.84
CA SER A 123 -3.79 1.08 -4.90
C SER A 123 -3.34 -0.09 -4.04
N GLY A 124 -3.84 -0.16 -2.83
CA GLY A 124 -3.52 -1.24 -1.91
C GLY A 124 -4.49 -1.34 -0.74
N HIS A 125 -4.42 -2.47 -0.06
CA HIS A 125 -5.17 -2.76 1.15
C HIS A 125 -4.21 -3.16 2.27
N TYR A 126 -4.59 -2.84 3.49
CA TYR A 126 -3.76 -3.02 4.68
C TYR A 126 -4.61 -2.88 5.95
N SER A 127 -4.00 -3.09 7.11
CA SER A 127 -4.54 -2.73 8.41
C SER A 127 -3.63 -1.72 9.08
N ALA A 128 -4.16 -0.91 9.99
CA ALA A 128 -3.33 -0.08 10.85
C ALA A 128 -2.52 -0.96 11.79
N LYS A 129 -1.25 -0.62 11.98
CA LYS A 129 -0.37 -1.28 12.95
C LYS A 129 -0.41 -0.51 14.27
N ALA A 130 -0.83 -1.18 15.33
CA ALA A 130 -0.87 -0.56 16.66
C ALA A 130 0.50 0.06 17.06
N PRO A 131 0.52 1.23 17.73
CA PRO A 131 -0.60 1.97 18.29
C PRO A 131 -1.26 2.98 17.33
N ALA A 132 -0.92 2.99 16.05
CA ALA A 132 -1.47 3.93 15.08
C ALA A 132 -2.98 3.73 14.86
N SER A 133 -3.69 4.83 14.64
CA SER A 133 -5.09 4.79 14.23
C SER A 133 -5.24 4.46 12.73
N ASP A 134 -6.45 4.02 12.34
CA ASP A 134 -6.79 3.83 10.93
C ASP A 134 -6.59 5.11 10.11
N ALA A 135 -6.92 6.26 10.68
CA ALA A 135 -6.76 7.56 10.03
C ALA A 135 -5.28 7.89 9.79
N ASP A 136 -4.40 7.63 10.77
CA ASP A 136 -2.96 7.87 10.62
C ASP A 136 -2.34 6.93 9.60
N ALA A 137 -2.71 5.65 9.64
CA ALA A 137 -2.26 4.65 8.67
C ALA A 137 -2.68 5.04 7.25
N LYS A 138 -3.95 5.42 7.07
CA LYS A 138 -4.48 5.85 5.77
C LYS A 138 -3.77 7.10 5.26
N LYS A 139 -3.60 8.12 6.09
CA LYS A 139 -2.91 9.36 5.73
C LYS A 139 -1.46 9.09 5.29
N ALA A 140 -0.75 8.19 5.98
CA ALA A 140 0.62 7.84 5.63
C ALA A 140 0.70 7.19 4.24
N ILE A 141 -0.18 6.21 3.95
CA ILE A 141 -0.18 5.50 2.67
C ILE A 141 -0.70 6.37 1.53
N ASP A 142 -1.74 7.17 1.74
CA ASP A 142 -2.23 8.13 0.75
C ASP A 142 -1.10 9.08 0.31
N GLY A 143 -0.32 9.62 1.25
CA GLY A 143 0.82 10.48 0.94
C GLY A 143 1.93 9.79 0.12
N VAL A 144 2.20 8.52 0.41
CA VAL A 144 3.14 7.71 -0.40
C VAL A 144 2.64 7.56 -1.83
N TYR A 145 1.39 7.17 -2.02
CA TYR A 145 0.84 6.96 -3.36
C TYR A 145 0.71 8.25 -4.15
N GLU A 146 0.21 9.32 -3.54
CA GLU A 146 0.05 10.63 -4.18
C GLU A 146 1.38 11.17 -4.71
N SER A 147 2.42 11.14 -3.88
CA SER A 147 3.75 11.62 -4.28
C SER A 147 4.37 10.76 -5.39
N GLY A 148 4.17 9.45 -5.32
CA GLY A 148 4.70 8.51 -6.31
C GLY A 148 4.01 8.63 -7.69
N VAL A 149 2.67 8.65 -7.74
CA VAL A 149 1.95 8.82 -9.03
C VAL A 149 2.19 10.19 -9.63
N ALA A 150 2.37 11.23 -8.79
CA ALA A 150 2.73 12.56 -9.26
C ALA A 150 4.11 12.59 -9.93
N ALA A 151 5.09 11.94 -9.32
CA ALA A 151 6.45 11.85 -9.87
C ALA A 151 6.52 11.06 -11.19
N LEU A 152 5.75 9.97 -11.31
CA LEU A 152 5.67 9.20 -12.56
C LEU A 152 4.94 9.97 -13.67
N ALA A 153 3.91 10.75 -13.33
CA ALA A 153 3.10 11.49 -14.30
C ALA A 153 3.77 12.77 -14.80
N GLY A 154 4.58 13.41 -13.95
CA GLY A 154 5.33 14.62 -14.28
C GLY A 154 6.71 14.24 -14.81
N GLY A 155 6.80 13.91 -16.07
CA GLY A 155 8.08 13.63 -16.73
C GLY A 155 8.55 14.82 -17.49
#